data_86cdb0a7445a36de888fadc1490f477d
#
_entry.id   86cdb0a7445a36de888fadc1490f477d
#
_cell.length_a   1.000
_cell.length_b   1.000
_cell.length_c   1.000
_cell.angle_alpha   90.00
_cell.angle_beta   90.00
_cell.angle_gamma   90.00
#
_symmetry.space_group_name_H-M   'P 1'
#
loop_
_entity.id
_entity.type
_entity.pdbx_description
1 polymer ?
#
loop_
_entity_poly.entity_id
_entity_poly.type
_entity_poly.pdbx_seq_one_letter_code
_entity_poly.pdbx_strand_id
1 'polypeptide(L)'
;MHTFIEPLILYAVLFLRVSTVAALSGEAVEFSAVAETVRIVLYNIPSLALIWYLLLKVKSLKEWGITLPGKRDLLPAAAALPALMLIGLTISIVSRFFTEVPSGSQFLPPQNFVSWSILVISCISTAYLEESFFRFYLLSKREEMGLSPFRAVLVSTALFSVCHIYEGPWGFLNAALSGILLAFLFLRYRSLHGIASAHALYNVLVYALSAV
;
A
#
# COMPACT_ATOMS: atom_id res chain seq x y z
N MET A 1 -9.62 4.19 26.24
CA MET A 1 -10.55 3.87 25.13
C MET A 1 -10.48 4.84 23.95
N HIS A 2 -10.11 6.11 24.15
CA HIS A 2 -10.05 7.11 23.07
C HIS A 2 -8.88 6.94 22.06
N THR A 3 -7.84 6.19 22.42
CA THR A 3 -6.60 6.08 21.64
C THR A 3 -6.74 5.28 20.34
N PHE A 4 -7.76 4.43 20.20
CA PHE A 4 -8.06 3.69 18.98
C PHE A 4 -9.04 4.39 18.04
N ILE A 5 -9.81 5.35 18.54
CA ILE A 5 -10.90 5.96 17.77
C ILE A 5 -10.33 6.77 16.58
N GLU A 6 -9.31 7.59 16.82
CA GLU A 6 -8.70 8.40 15.75
C GLU A 6 -8.14 7.54 14.61
N PRO A 7 -7.28 6.51 14.87
CA PRO A 7 -6.81 5.62 13.82
C PRO A 7 -7.91 4.90 13.05
N LEU A 8 -8.98 4.46 13.74
CA LEU A 8 -10.10 3.76 13.10
C LEU A 8 -10.96 4.70 12.25
N ILE A 9 -11.21 5.93 12.70
CA ILE A 9 -11.92 6.94 11.90
C ILE A 9 -11.09 7.27 10.64
N LEU A 10 -9.80 7.53 10.79
CA LEU A 10 -8.91 7.78 9.65
C LEU A 10 -8.90 6.61 8.67
N TYR A 11 -8.79 5.39 9.17
CA TYR A 11 -8.86 4.19 8.35
C TYR A 11 -10.20 4.12 7.60
N ALA A 12 -11.32 4.29 8.30
CA ALA A 12 -12.64 4.21 7.70
C ALA A 12 -12.84 5.28 6.61
N VAL A 13 -12.41 6.51 6.87
CA VAL A 13 -12.56 7.63 5.92
C VAL A 13 -11.62 7.49 4.72
N LEU A 14 -10.37 7.05 4.96
CA LEU A 14 -9.35 7.03 3.92
C LEU A 14 -9.32 5.72 3.13
N PHE A 15 -9.60 4.57 3.74
CA PHE A 15 -9.33 3.26 3.13
C PHE A 15 -10.56 2.38 2.95
N LEU A 16 -11.62 2.53 3.78
CA LEU A 16 -12.87 1.78 3.57
C LEU A 16 -13.71 2.43 2.46
N ARG A 17 -13.17 2.47 1.27
CA ARG A 17 -13.95 2.82 0.09
C ARG A 17 -14.65 1.58 -0.42
N VAL A 18 -15.90 1.74 -0.80
CA VAL A 18 -16.56 0.76 -1.65
C VAL A 18 -15.85 0.84 -3.01
N SER A 19 -14.84 0.01 -3.17
CA SER A 19 -14.18 -0.14 -4.47
C SER A 19 -15.21 -0.60 -5.47
N THR A 20 -15.32 0.18 -6.48
CA THR A 20 -16.28 0.18 -7.55
C THR A 20 -16.78 -1.21 -7.98
N VAL A 21 -18.05 -1.25 -8.34
CA VAL A 21 -18.80 -2.37 -8.93
C VAL A 21 -18.01 -3.12 -10.03
N ALA A 22 -17.09 -2.47 -10.72
CA ALA A 22 -16.20 -3.07 -11.72
C ALA A 22 -15.34 -4.23 -11.19
N ALA A 23 -14.88 -4.18 -9.93
CA ALA A 23 -14.13 -5.29 -9.32
C ALA A 23 -15.01 -6.53 -9.10
N LEU A 24 -16.32 -6.36 -9.04
CA LEU A 24 -17.29 -7.45 -8.87
C LEU A 24 -17.84 -8.00 -10.20
N SER A 25 -17.71 -7.25 -11.30
CA SER A 25 -18.24 -7.64 -12.62
C SER A 25 -17.34 -8.62 -13.37
N GLY A 26 -16.08 -8.79 -12.97
CA GLY A 26 -15.10 -9.62 -13.68
C GLY A 26 -14.71 -9.07 -15.07
N GLU A 27 -15.14 -7.86 -15.42
CA GLU A 27 -14.77 -7.20 -16.67
C GLU A 27 -13.34 -6.64 -16.60
N ALA A 28 -12.67 -6.66 -17.76
CA ALA A 28 -11.36 -6.01 -17.88
C ALA A 28 -11.51 -4.49 -17.70
N VAL A 29 -10.74 -3.94 -16.77
CA VAL A 29 -10.74 -2.50 -16.49
C VAL A 29 -9.62 -1.83 -17.28
N GLU A 30 -10.00 -0.94 -18.21
CA GLU A 30 -9.02 -0.14 -18.93
C GLU A 30 -8.38 0.92 -18.02
N PHE A 31 -7.07 1.11 -18.19
CA PHE A 31 -6.37 2.18 -17.51
C PHE A 31 -6.87 3.55 -17.99
N SER A 32 -7.45 4.31 -17.10
CA SER A 32 -7.90 5.68 -17.36
C SER A 32 -6.93 6.70 -16.74
N ALA A 33 -6.14 7.37 -17.59
CA ALA A 33 -5.22 8.42 -17.16
C ALA A 33 -5.95 9.58 -16.43
N VAL A 34 -7.17 9.91 -16.87
CA VAL A 34 -7.99 10.95 -16.24
C VAL A 34 -8.43 10.52 -14.85
N ALA A 35 -8.98 9.31 -14.70
CA ALA A 35 -9.42 8.80 -13.41
C ALA A 35 -8.25 8.70 -12.42
N GLU A 36 -7.08 8.24 -12.88
CA GLU A 36 -5.88 8.17 -12.05
C GLU A 36 -5.36 9.55 -11.65
N THR A 37 -5.37 10.53 -12.56
CA THR A 37 -5.00 11.91 -12.21
C THR A 37 -5.95 12.49 -11.17
N VAL A 38 -7.24 12.29 -11.32
CA VAL A 38 -8.25 12.71 -10.33
C VAL A 38 -7.99 12.02 -8.98
N ARG A 39 -7.70 10.73 -8.98
CA ARG A 39 -7.38 9.96 -7.77
C ARG A 39 -6.12 10.50 -7.07
N ILE A 40 -5.06 10.79 -7.83
CA ILE A 40 -3.83 11.37 -7.27
C ILE A 40 -4.12 12.73 -6.62
N VAL A 41 -4.76 13.65 -7.36
CA VAL A 41 -4.93 15.05 -6.96
C VAL A 41 -5.98 15.22 -5.86
N LEU A 42 -7.13 14.55 -5.99
CA LEU A 42 -8.26 14.76 -5.07
C LEU A 42 -8.31 13.74 -3.93
N TYR A 43 -7.48 12.69 -3.98
CA TYR A 43 -7.49 11.71 -2.90
C TYR A 43 -6.10 11.42 -2.33
N ASN A 44 -5.14 10.92 -3.13
CA ASN A 44 -3.86 10.49 -2.57
C ASN A 44 -3.10 11.65 -1.90
N ILE A 45 -2.99 12.79 -2.58
CA ILE A 45 -2.28 13.96 -2.05
C ILE A 45 -2.98 14.53 -0.81
N PRO A 46 -4.30 14.82 -0.80
CA PRO A 46 -4.97 15.34 0.39
C PRO A 46 -4.95 14.36 1.57
N SER A 47 -5.12 13.07 1.32
CA SER A 47 -5.08 12.02 2.35
C SER A 47 -3.68 11.92 2.98
N LEU A 48 -2.63 11.94 2.13
CA LEU A 48 -1.26 11.95 2.59
C LEU A 48 -0.95 13.21 3.40
N ALA A 49 -1.39 14.38 2.93
CA ALA A 49 -1.23 15.64 3.63
C ALA A 49 -1.93 15.63 5.00
N LEU A 50 -3.12 15.04 5.10
CA LEU A 50 -3.85 14.90 6.37
C LEU A 50 -3.07 14.02 7.36
N ILE A 51 -2.59 12.84 6.92
CA ILE A 51 -1.80 11.95 7.79
C ILE A 51 -0.56 12.67 8.31
N TRP A 52 0.19 13.34 7.42
CA TRP A 52 1.38 14.08 7.80
C TRP A 52 1.09 15.29 8.66
N TYR A 53 0.00 16.00 8.43
CA TYR A 53 -0.46 17.09 9.31
C TYR A 53 -0.68 16.58 10.75
N LEU A 54 -1.37 15.44 10.91
CA LEU A 54 -1.63 14.86 12.22
C LEU A 54 -0.34 14.40 12.91
N LEU A 55 0.60 13.81 12.16
CA LEU A 55 1.90 13.41 12.69
C LEU A 55 2.72 14.63 13.13
N LEU A 56 2.77 15.68 12.31
CA LEU A 56 3.57 16.87 12.56
C LEU A 56 3.01 17.77 13.67
N LYS A 57 1.73 17.64 14.01
CA LYS A 57 1.16 18.28 15.22
C LYS A 57 1.74 17.71 16.51
N VAL A 58 2.22 16.47 16.49
CA VAL A 58 2.74 15.77 17.69
C VAL A 58 4.26 15.92 17.80
N LYS A 59 4.98 15.71 16.69
CA LYS A 59 6.45 15.77 16.65
C LYS A 59 6.93 16.27 15.29
N SER A 60 8.09 16.93 15.27
CA SER A 60 8.76 17.34 14.03
C SER A 60 9.26 16.12 13.22
N LEU A 61 9.55 16.29 11.94
CA LEU A 61 10.13 15.23 11.09
C LEU A 61 11.39 14.62 11.70
N LYS A 62 12.26 15.46 12.28
CA LYS A 62 13.49 15.02 12.91
C LYS A 62 13.23 14.13 14.12
N GLU A 63 12.28 14.50 14.97
CA GLU A 63 11.89 13.71 16.15
C GLU A 63 11.23 12.38 15.77
N TRP A 64 10.52 12.35 14.63
CA TRP A 64 10.01 11.12 14.02
C TRP A 64 11.11 10.26 13.36
N GLY A 65 12.35 10.77 13.24
CA GLY A 65 13.45 10.10 12.57
C GLY A 65 13.30 10.07 11.02
N ILE A 66 12.47 10.96 10.48
CA ILE A 66 12.31 11.10 9.02
C ILE A 66 13.40 12.02 8.51
N THR A 67 14.13 11.53 7.53
CA THR A 67 15.14 12.30 6.79
C THR A 67 14.78 12.28 5.30
N LEU A 68 15.43 13.09 4.50
CA LEU A 68 15.32 13.00 3.05
C LEU A 68 15.74 11.61 2.55
N PRO A 69 15.16 11.13 1.42
CA PRO A 69 15.56 9.89 0.80
C PRO A 69 17.07 9.83 0.56
N GLY A 70 17.69 8.70 0.86
CA GLY A 70 19.13 8.57 0.77
C GLY A 70 19.63 7.12 0.78
N LYS A 71 20.95 6.95 0.86
CA LYS A 71 21.61 5.63 0.79
C LYS A 71 21.10 4.62 1.82
N ARG A 72 20.65 5.09 3.00
CA ARG A 72 20.09 4.23 4.07
C ARG A 72 18.78 3.51 3.64
N ASP A 73 18.07 4.07 2.65
CA ASP A 73 16.80 3.53 2.17
C ASP A 73 17.00 2.42 1.13
N LEU A 74 18.21 2.31 0.57
CA LEU A 74 18.51 1.31 -0.48
C LEU A 74 18.43 -0.12 0.06
N LEU A 75 18.95 -0.39 1.27
CA LEU A 75 18.94 -1.73 1.84
C LEU A 75 17.52 -2.24 2.12
N PRO A 76 16.64 -1.50 2.82
CA PRO A 76 15.25 -1.92 2.99
C PRO A 76 14.50 -2.02 1.66
N ALA A 77 14.75 -1.17 0.67
CA ALA A 77 14.15 -1.27 -0.65
C ALA A 77 14.61 -2.54 -1.38
N ALA A 78 15.92 -2.83 -1.37
CA ALA A 78 16.50 -4.02 -2.00
C ALA A 78 16.05 -5.33 -1.31
N ALA A 79 15.72 -5.29 -0.02
CA ALA A 79 15.15 -6.44 0.69
C ALA A 79 13.65 -6.59 0.42
N ALA A 80 12.90 -5.48 0.37
CA ALA A 80 11.45 -5.50 0.20
C ALA A 80 11.03 -5.94 -1.21
N LEU A 81 11.61 -5.35 -2.25
CA LEU A 81 11.17 -5.58 -3.63
C LEU A 81 11.22 -7.06 -4.06
N PRO A 82 12.36 -7.77 -3.94
CA PRO A 82 12.39 -9.19 -4.33
C PRO A 82 11.44 -10.05 -3.49
N ALA A 83 11.28 -9.74 -2.21
CA ALA A 83 10.38 -10.47 -1.34
C ALA A 83 8.90 -10.24 -1.69
N LEU A 84 8.50 -9.00 -2.03
CA LEU A 84 7.17 -8.69 -2.57
C LEU A 84 6.93 -9.41 -3.90
N MET A 85 7.90 -9.39 -4.81
CA MET A 85 7.80 -10.12 -6.08
C MET A 85 7.66 -11.63 -5.87
N LEU A 86 8.40 -12.20 -4.92
CA LEU A 86 8.29 -13.62 -4.58
C LEU A 86 6.90 -13.96 -4.01
N ILE A 87 6.36 -13.13 -3.11
CA ILE A 87 5.00 -13.28 -2.57
C ILE A 87 3.99 -13.25 -3.70
N GLY A 88 3.99 -12.19 -4.52
CA GLY A 88 3.05 -12.04 -5.62
C GLY A 88 3.11 -13.17 -6.64
N LEU A 89 4.33 -13.60 -7.03
CA LEU A 89 4.54 -14.72 -7.94
C LEU A 89 4.01 -16.03 -7.33
N THR A 90 4.32 -16.29 -6.07
CA THR A 90 3.84 -17.50 -5.36
C THR A 90 2.32 -17.53 -5.31
N ILE A 91 1.68 -16.43 -4.93
CA ILE A 91 0.21 -16.30 -4.93
C ILE A 91 -0.36 -16.52 -6.32
N SER A 92 0.23 -15.90 -7.36
CA SER A 92 -0.20 -16.07 -8.74
C SER A 92 -0.10 -17.52 -9.23
N ILE A 93 0.98 -18.22 -8.89
CA ILE A 93 1.15 -19.64 -9.25
C ILE A 93 0.15 -20.51 -8.50
N VAL A 94 0.04 -20.33 -7.18
CA VAL A 94 -0.84 -21.15 -6.33
C VAL A 94 -2.32 -20.95 -6.70
N SER A 95 -2.73 -19.72 -6.98
CA SER A 95 -4.12 -19.43 -7.36
C SER A 95 -4.59 -20.21 -8.59
N ARG A 96 -3.69 -20.48 -9.55
CA ARG A 96 -4.01 -21.25 -10.78
C ARG A 96 -4.41 -22.70 -10.50
N PHE A 97 -4.03 -23.25 -9.36
CA PHE A 97 -4.43 -24.62 -8.97
C PHE A 97 -5.82 -24.69 -8.33
N PHE A 98 -6.38 -23.54 -7.91
CA PHE A 98 -7.64 -23.50 -7.17
C PHE A 98 -8.75 -22.72 -7.88
N THR A 99 -8.42 -21.96 -8.91
CA THR A 99 -9.39 -21.13 -9.65
C THR A 99 -9.14 -21.23 -11.15
N GLU A 100 -10.20 -21.54 -11.92
CA GLU A 100 -10.15 -21.55 -13.39
C GLU A 100 -10.15 -20.11 -13.97
N VAL A 101 -10.57 -19.12 -13.16
CA VAL A 101 -10.60 -17.71 -13.54
C VAL A 101 -9.45 -16.99 -12.83
N PRO A 102 -8.60 -16.24 -13.54
CA PRO A 102 -7.60 -15.41 -12.90
C PRO A 102 -8.23 -14.51 -11.85
N SER A 103 -7.79 -14.63 -10.61
CA SER A 103 -8.28 -13.80 -9.52
C SER A 103 -7.73 -12.37 -9.72
N GLY A 104 -8.64 -11.45 -9.86
CA GLY A 104 -8.36 -10.03 -10.04
C GLY A 104 -8.99 -9.50 -11.33
N SER A 105 -9.46 -8.27 -11.29
CA SER A 105 -9.82 -7.56 -12.51
C SER A 105 -8.61 -7.54 -13.43
N GLN A 106 -8.78 -8.01 -14.67
CA GLN A 106 -7.74 -7.86 -15.68
C GLN A 106 -7.59 -6.36 -15.97
N PHE A 107 -6.49 -5.79 -15.52
CA PHE A 107 -6.17 -4.41 -15.88
C PHE A 107 -5.48 -4.41 -17.23
N LEU A 108 -6.10 -3.72 -18.20
CA LEU A 108 -5.42 -3.44 -19.45
C LEU A 108 -4.34 -2.37 -19.20
N PRO A 109 -3.10 -2.62 -19.64
CA PRO A 109 -2.00 -1.70 -19.37
C PRO A 109 -2.14 -0.38 -20.12
N PRO A 110 -1.47 0.69 -19.63
CA PRO A 110 -1.38 1.94 -20.36
C PRO A 110 -0.82 1.77 -21.76
N GLN A 111 -1.39 2.47 -22.76
CA GLN A 111 -1.04 2.30 -24.17
C GLN A 111 0.00 3.31 -24.68
N ASN A 112 0.35 4.35 -23.88
CA ASN A 112 1.26 5.39 -24.30
C ASN A 112 2.12 5.91 -23.14
N PHE A 113 3.18 6.65 -23.47
CA PHE A 113 4.14 7.16 -22.50
C PHE A 113 3.50 8.06 -21.41
N VAL A 114 2.53 8.91 -21.77
CA VAL A 114 1.86 9.78 -20.79
C VAL A 114 1.07 8.94 -19.78
N SER A 115 0.30 7.98 -20.24
CA SER A 115 -0.46 7.07 -19.39
C SER A 115 0.45 6.24 -18.47
N TRP A 116 1.60 5.75 -18.97
CA TRP A 116 2.60 5.08 -18.14
C TRP A 116 3.20 6.00 -17.07
N SER A 117 3.48 7.26 -17.43
CA SER A 117 3.99 8.25 -16.46
C SER A 117 2.97 8.51 -15.35
N ILE A 118 1.68 8.64 -15.70
CA ILE A 118 0.60 8.81 -14.73
C ILE A 118 0.46 7.57 -13.85
N LEU A 119 0.55 6.35 -14.40
CA LEU A 119 0.55 5.11 -13.63
C LEU A 119 1.68 5.08 -12.60
N VAL A 120 2.91 5.40 -13.01
CA VAL A 120 4.07 5.43 -12.10
C VAL A 120 3.84 6.43 -10.96
N ILE A 121 3.39 7.64 -11.26
CA ILE A 121 3.07 8.66 -10.24
C ILE A 121 1.95 8.16 -9.32
N SER A 122 0.94 7.49 -9.88
CA SER A 122 -0.15 6.89 -9.13
C SER A 122 0.35 5.81 -8.16
N CYS A 123 1.18 4.87 -8.62
CA CYS A 123 1.79 3.84 -7.79
C CYS A 123 2.65 4.43 -6.66
N ILE A 124 3.45 5.48 -6.97
CA ILE A 124 4.26 6.18 -5.96
C ILE A 124 3.35 6.83 -4.91
N SER A 125 2.37 7.62 -5.33
CA SER A 125 1.50 8.35 -4.40
C SER A 125 0.67 7.40 -3.53
N THR A 126 0.18 6.28 -4.09
CA THR A 126 -0.56 5.24 -3.36
C THR A 126 0.34 4.54 -2.35
N ALA A 127 1.52 4.07 -2.76
CA ALA A 127 2.44 3.41 -1.86
C ALA A 127 2.88 4.33 -0.70
N TYR A 128 3.20 5.59 -0.97
CA TYR A 128 3.51 6.55 0.10
C TYR A 128 2.33 6.81 1.03
N LEU A 129 1.10 6.90 0.51
CA LEU A 129 -0.11 7.05 1.33
C LEU A 129 -0.28 5.85 2.25
N GLU A 130 -0.21 4.64 1.71
CA GLU A 130 -0.41 3.41 2.45
C GLU A 130 0.71 3.17 3.48
N GLU A 131 1.98 3.31 3.09
CA GLU A 131 3.09 3.12 4.02
C GLU A 131 3.13 4.21 5.12
N SER A 132 2.74 5.45 4.79
CA SER A 132 2.61 6.52 5.79
C SER A 132 1.53 6.20 6.82
N PHE A 133 0.40 5.62 6.43
CA PHE A 133 -0.66 5.27 7.37
C PHE A 133 -0.37 3.94 8.09
N PHE A 134 -0.24 2.84 7.34
CA PHE A 134 -0.20 1.49 7.93
C PHE A 134 1.11 1.22 8.68
N ARG A 135 2.24 1.74 8.21
CA ARG A 135 3.56 1.47 8.82
C ARG A 135 4.02 2.63 9.67
N PHE A 136 3.98 3.84 9.14
CA PHE A 136 4.50 4.96 9.91
C PHE A 136 3.52 5.41 11.01
N TYR A 137 2.30 5.78 10.66
CA TYR A 137 1.32 6.31 11.61
C TYR A 137 0.89 5.25 12.64
N LEU A 138 0.37 4.09 12.21
CA LEU A 138 -0.15 3.07 13.14
C LEU A 138 0.95 2.46 14.02
N LEU A 139 2.10 2.05 13.45
CA LEU A 139 3.14 1.41 14.24
C LEU A 139 3.88 2.40 15.16
N SER A 140 3.92 3.69 14.82
CA SER A 140 4.51 4.71 15.70
C SER A 140 3.60 5.06 16.87
N LYS A 141 2.28 4.99 16.69
CA LYS A 141 1.29 5.20 17.77
C LYS A 141 0.98 3.95 18.60
N ARG A 142 1.63 2.81 18.37
CA ARG A 142 1.35 1.54 19.05
C ARG A 142 1.37 1.64 20.58
N GLU A 143 2.32 2.42 21.14
CA GLU A 143 2.46 2.58 22.59
C GLU A 143 1.30 3.37 23.19
N GLU A 144 0.83 4.41 22.51
CA GLU A 144 -0.36 5.17 22.89
C GLU A 144 -1.62 4.28 22.84
N MET A 145 -1.65 3.31 21.93
CA MET A 145 -2.73 2.32 21.82
C MET A 145 -2.59 1.12 22.77
N GLY A 146 -1.52 1.06 23.59
CA GLY A 146 -1.26 -0.08 24.47
C GLY A 146 -0.94 -1.38 23.73
N LEU A 147 -0.41 -1.28 22.51
CA LEU A 147 -0.08 -2.43 21.67
C LEU A 147 1.39 -2.80 21.77
N SER A 148 1.65 -4.10 21.97
CA SER A 148 2.98 -4.63 21.73
C SER A 148 3.36 -4.55 20.25
N PRO A 149 4.66 -4.56 19.88
CA PRO A 149 5.07 -4.52 18.48
C PRO A 149 4.38 -5.59 17.61
N PHE A 150 4.28 -6.82 18.12
CA PHE A 150 3.62 -7.92 17.41
C PHE A 150 2.12 -7.64 17.17
N ARG A 151 1.39 -7.21 18.21
CA ARG A 151 -0.04 -6.86 18.07
C ARG A 151 -0.25 -5.69 17.11
N ALA A 152 0.63 -4.70 17.13
CA ALA A 152 0.56 -3.57 16.20
C ALA A 152 0.77 -4.01 14.74
N VAL A 153 1.71 -4.93 14.49
CA VAL A 153 1.90 -5.54 13.16
C VAL A 153 0.63 -6.27 12.72
N LEU A 154 0.02 -7.09 13.59
CA LEU A 154 -1.20 -7.81 13.27
C LEU A 154 -2.36 -6.86 12.95
N VAL A 155 -2.57 -5.81 13.77
CA VAL A 155 -3.63 -4.81 13.53
C VAL A 155 -3.38 -4.07 12.21
N SER A 156 -2.15 -3.57 11.99
CA SER A 156 -1.79 -2.88 10.76
C SER A 156 -1.99 -3.77 9.53
N THR A 157 -1.57 -5.03 9.59
CA THR A 157 -1.72 -5.99 8.50
C THR A 157 -3.18 -6.33 8.25
N ALA A 158 -3.96 -6.57 9.29
CA ALA A 158 -5.40 -6.87 9.15
C ALA A 158 -6.15 -5.71 8.47
N LEU A 159 -5.92 -4.49 8.92
CA LEU A 159 -6.52 -3.30 8.30
C LEU A 159 -6.06 -3.12 6.85
N PHE A 160 -4.78 -3.35 6.56
CA PHE A 160 -4.24 -3.31 5.21
C PHE A 160 -4.85 -4.37 4.29
N SER A 161 -5.05 -5.59 4.79
CA SER A 161 -5.66 -6.67 4.01
C SER A 161 -7.15 -6.43 3.76
N VAL A 162 -7.87 -5.89 4.74
CA VAL A 162 -9.31 -5.59 4.59
C VAL A 162 -9.55 -4.55 3.51
N CYS A 163 -8.71 -3.54 3.35
CA CYS A 163 -8.87 -2.57 2.26
C CYS A 163 -8.55 -3.14 0.86
N HIS A 164 -8.00 -4.37 0.77
CA HIS A 164 -7.76 -5.12 -0.46
C HIS A 164 -8.76 -6.26 -0.72
N ILE A 165 -9.81 -6.37 0.10
CA ILE A 165 -10.80 -7.46 -0.01
C ILE A 165 -11.51 -7.47 -1.39
N TYR A 166 -11.59 -6.32 -2.04
CA TYR A 166 -12.16 -6.18 -3.39
C TYR A 166 -11.35 -6.90 -4.48
N GLU A 167 -10.08 -7.21 -4.22
CA GLU A 167 -9.22 -8.00 -5.12
C GLU A 167 -9.48 -9.51 -5.01
N GLY A 168 -10.46 -9.90 -4.19
CA GLY A 168 -10.79 -11.30 -3.93
C GLY A 168 -9.85 -11.97 -2.92
N PRO A 169 -10.03 -13.27 -2.67
CA PRO A 169 -9.31 -13.99 -1.62
C PRO A 169 -7.80 -14.03 -1.83
N TRP A 170 -7.35 -14.10 -3.08
CA TRP A 170 -5.92 -14.13 -3.40
C TRP A 170 -5.26 -12.77 -3.25
N GLY A 171 -5.96 -11.68 -3.63
CA GLY A 171 -5.50 -10.31 -3.39
C GLY A 171 -5.45 -10.01 -1.89
N PHE A 172 -6.47 -10.40 -1.14
CA PHE A 172 -6.47 -10.31 0.32
C PHE A 172 -5.27 -11.03 0.95
N LEU A 173 -4.97 -12.27 0.51
CA LEU A 173 -3.83 -13.04 1.02
C LEU A 173 -2.49 -12.41 0.63
N ASN A 174 -2.38 -11.90 -0.61
CA ASN A 174 -1.20 -11.15 -1.05
C ASN A 174 -0.97 -9.91 -0.19
N ALA A 175 -2.02 -9.13 0.08
CA ALA A 175 -1.95 -7.97 0.95
C ALA A 175 -1.57 -8.35 2.40
N ALA A 176 -2.06 -9.48 2.92
CA ALA A 176 -1.71 -9.96 4.26
C ALA A 176 -0.21 -10.28 4.37
N LEU A 177 0.33 -11.06 3.44
CA LEU A 177 1.74 -11.45 3.45
C LEU A 177 2.66 -10.25 3.20
N SER A 178 2.33 -9.42 2.22
CA SER A 178 3.04 -8.17 1.93
C SER A 178 2.97 -7.20 3.11
N GLY A 179 1.81 -7.13 3.77
CA GLY A 179 1.59 -6.31 4.96
C GLY A 179 2.50 -6.68 6.13
N ILE A 180 2.62 -7.97 6.43
CA ILE A 180 3.54 -8.48 7.46
C ILE A 180 4.99 -8.16 7.10
N LEU A 181 5.40 -8.44 5.86
CA LEU A 181 6.76 -8.17 5.37
C LEU A 181 7.14 -6.70 5.52
N LEU A 182 6.31 -5.80 4.99
CA LEU A 182 6.59 -4.36 5.02
C LEU A 182 6.57 -3.80 6.45
N ALA A 183 5.67 -4.28 7.32
CA ALA A 183 5.66 -3.91 8.74
C ALA A 183 6.93 -4.38 9.46
N PHE A 184 7.38 -5.61 9.22
CA PHE A 184 8.63 -6.13 9.77
C PHE A 184 9.85 -5.31 9.31
N LEU A 185 9.96 -5.04 8.01
CA LEU A 185 11.04 -4.25 7.43
C LEU A 185 11.03 -2.81 7.97
N PHE A 186 9.85 -2.21 8.13
CA PHE A 186 9.72 -0.89 8.74
C PHE A 186 10.21 -0.90 10.20
N LEU A 187 9.80 -1.85 11.00
CA LEU A 187 10.25 -1.95 12.39
C LEU A 187 11.77 -2.18 12.49
N ARG A 188 12.34 -2.95 11.55
CA ARG A 188 13.78 -3.29 11.53
C ARG A 188 14.66 -2.13 11.07
N TYR A 189 14.24 -1.43 10.02
CA TYR A 189 15.08 -0.41 9.35
C TYR A 189 14.62 1.02 9.59
N ARG A 190 13.39 1.24 10.04
CA ARG A 190 12.80 2.56 10.26
C ARG A 190 12.89 3.47 9.03
N SER A 191 12.81 2.90 7.84
CA SER A 191 12.91 3.59 6.55
C SER A 191 11.55 3.57 5.84
N LEU A 192 10.84 4.69 5.90
CA LEU A 192 9.60 4.87 5.14
C LEU A 192 9.89 4.90 3.64
N HIS A 193 10.92 5.66 3.23
CA HIS A 193 11.24 5.83 1.81
C HIS A 193 11.65 4.50 1.15
N GLY A 194 12.42 3.66 1.85
CA GLY A 194 12.84 2.37 1.33
C GLY A 194 11.68 1.43 1.07
N ILE A 195 10.78 1.26 2.06
CA ILE A 195 9.62 0.37 1.88
C ILE A 195 8.60 0.93 0.89
N ALA A 196 8.32 2.24 0.91
CA ALA A 196 7.39 2.88 -0.02
C ALA A 196 7.89 2.84 -1.47
N SER A 197 9.20 3.05 -1.70
CA SER A 197 9.79 2.92 -3.03
C SER A 197 9.71 1.49 -3.58
N ALA A 198 9.99 0.50 -2.75
CA ALA A 198 9.88 -0.91 -3.15
C ALA A 198 8.43 -1.30 -3.45
N HIS A 199 7.48 -0.86 -2.61
CA HIS A 199 6.06 -1.09 -2.80
C HIS A 199 5.56 -0.42 -4.10
N ALA A 200 5.92 0.84 -4.34
CA ALA A 200 5.58 1.54 -5.58
C ALA A 200 6.11 0.81 -6.81
N LEU A 201 7.38 0.40 -6.77
CA LEU A 201 8.00 -0.33 -7.88
C LEU A 201 7.37 -1.71 -8.09
N TYR A 202 7.04 -2.41 -6.99
CA TYR A 202 6.26 -3.66 -7.06
C TYR A 202 4.95 -3.46 -7.81
N ASN A 203 4.17 -2.43 -7.45
CA ASN A 203 2.90 -2.13 -8.12
C ASN A 203 3.09 -1.83 -9.61
N VAL A 204 4.10 -1.03 -9.98
CA VAL A 204 4.43 -0.75 -11.40
C VAL A 204 4.78 -2.05 -12.15
N LEU A 205 5.59 -2.92 -11.54
CA LEU A 205 5.98 -4.20 -12.14
C LEU A 205 4.79 -5.15 -12.31
N VAL A 206 3.86 -5.20 -11.37
CA VAL A 206 2.62 -5.98 -11.50
C VAL A 206 1.83 -5.52 -12.72
N TYR A 207 1.63 -4.21 -12.92
CA TYR A 207 0.98 -3.68 -14.12
C TYR A 207 1.76 -3.99 -15.40
N ALA A 208 3.08 -3.88 -15.37
CA ALA A 208 3.91 -4.18 -16.54
C ALA A 208 3.85 -5.66 -16.92
N LEU A 209 3.84 -6.57 -15.94
CA LEU A 209 3.74 -8.02 -16.17
C LEU A 209 2.34 -8.46 -16.59
N SER A 210 1.30 -7.73 -16.22
CA SER A 210 -0.07 -8.00 -16.68
C SER A 210 -0.28 -7.62 -18.15
N ALA A 211 0.67 -6.90 -18.75
CA ALA A 211 0.65 -6.45 -20.15
C ALA A 211 1.22 -7.51 -21.12
N VAL A 212 1.85 -8.59 -20.60
CA VAL A 212 2.48 -9.66 -21.37
C VAL A 212 1.63 -10.92 -21.31
#